data_f1ff35203f2502eae3b1b7e868ef4922
#
_entry.id   f1ff35203f2502eae3b1b7e868ef4922
#
_cell.length_a   1.000
_cell.length_b   1.000
_cell.length_c   1.000
_cell.angle_alpha   90.00
_cell.angle_beta   90.00
_cell.angle_gamma   90.00
#
_symmetry.space_group_name_H-M   'P 1'
#
loop_
_entity.id
_entity.type
_entity.pdbx_description
1 polymer ?
#
loop_
_entity_poly.entity_id
_entity_poly.type
_entity_poly.pdbx_seq_one_letter_code
_entity_poly.pdbx_strand_id
1 'polypeptide(L)'
;MPFLKDPLKKYKPFKPLHLPNRQWPDKVITKAPRWLSLPDPMTGDEKWRYFKMLCDLGYKEIEVSFPCASQIDFDFTRRLIETPGAIPGDVAIQVLSPCRPDLIRRTVESVRGAKNAIIHIYLATCACFRQVVFGTSEEHTIELAVECTKLVRSLTKDNPEASETRWQFEFSPEFFSGTDPDYALKVCRAVKAAWQPDNQKGDQIIFNLAATVELSTPNAYADLVENFGNKIGGREDVCISLHPHNDRGTSIAAAELGQMAGADRVEGCLFGNGERTGNVDLVTLALNLYTQGTSPGIDFSDLNAVIDMVESCTKIPVHQRAPYGGSLVCAAFSGSHQDAIKKGFQNRQKQGLTAEDPWQGMPYLPIDPTDIGRNYEAIIRVNSQSGKGGSAFILQTKLHLDLPRGLQVAFSKLVQERAEQLGRELLASEITELFEKAYFVHENPHLSLIDYSITPDRSQSPLAVAGKTQDTKSLRRIFDGVILMDGQEVKLRGRGNGPISSMISALKEINIDLDIQSYHEHAIGEGRSVKAASYLECKPTDGTQTVWGVGIHEDVVQSSLMALLSAVSSYTTSRPSSKRTSIINTATNTPSIVSVLEEKAKNM
;
A
#
# COMPACT_ATOMS: atom_id res chain seq x y z
N MET A 1 9.55 5.01 -19.12
CA MET A 1 9.12 5.03 -17.70
C MET A 1 10.32 4.72 -16.83
N PRO A 2 10.46 5.29 -15.64
CA PRO A 2 11.55 4.91 -14.76
C PRO A 2 11.33 3.48 -14.29
N PHE A 3 12.23 2.59 -14.64
CA PHE A 3 12.30 1.26 -14.02
C PHE A 3 12.41 1.40 -12.51
N LEU A 4 12.01 0.34 -11.79
CA LEU A 4 12.32 0.22 -10.37
C LEU A 4 13.78 0.64 -10.14
N LYS A 5 14.01 1.46 -9.11
CA LYS A 5 15.35 1.92 -8.73
C LYS A 5 16.27 0.74 -8.51
N ASP A 6 17.59 0.96 -8.69
CA ASP A 6 18.57 -0.09 -8.44
C ASP A 6 18.41 -0.65 -7.01
N PRO A 7 17.96 -1.91 -6.86
CA PRO A 7 17.62 -2.46 -5.56
C PRO A 7 18.85 -2.62 -4.64
N LEU A 8 20.06 -2.82 -5.20
CA LEU A 8 21.28 -2.98 -4.41
C LEU A 8 21.65 -1.72 -3.60
N LYS A 9 21.23 -0.54 -4.06
CA LYS A 9 21.44 0.71 -3.31
C LYS A 9 20.55 0.80 -2.08
N LYS A 10 19.37 0.21 -2.13
CA LYS A 10 18.33 0.36 -1.12
C LYS A 10 18.17 -0.86 -0.22
N TYR A 11 18.31 -2.06 -0.76
CA TYR A 11 18.11 -3.33 -0.05
C TYR A 11 19.38 -4.15 -0.06
N LYS A 12 19.67 -4.80 1.07
CA LYS A 12 20.82 -5.69 1.21
C LYS A 12 20.34 -7.13 1.31
N PRO A 13 20.91 -8.06 0.51
CA PRO A 13 20.55 -9.46 0.58
C PRO A 13 20.84 -10.04 1.96
N PHE A 14 19.95 -10.91 2.42
CA PHE A 14 20.16 -11.69 3.63
C PHE A 14 21.27 -12.71 3.37
N LYS A 15 22.26 -12.81 4.28
CA LYS A 15 23.28 -13.88 4.16
C LYS A 15 22.69 -15.16 4.75
N PRO A 16 22.51 -16.23 3.96
CA PRO A 16 22.04 -17.51 4.48
C PRO A 16 23.06 -18.08 5.44
N LEU A 17 22.61 -18.50 6.63
CA LEU A 17 23.49 -19.03 7.68
C LEU A 17 24.05 -20.43 7.38
N HIS A 18 23.34 -21.25 6.57
CA HIS A 18 23.66 -22.67 6.42
C HIS A 18 23.40 -23.27 5.00
N LEU A 19 23.30 -22.45 3.95
CA LEU A 19 23.13 -22.90 2.57
C LEU A 19 24.24 -22.32 1.68
N PRO A 20 25.51 -22.74 1.84
CA PRO A 20 26.64 -22.07 1.22
C PRO A 20 26.67 -22.15 -0.31
N ASN A 21 25.94 -23.10 -0.91
CA ASN A 21 25.94 -23.32 -2.36
C ASN A 21 24.69 -22.80 -3.07
N ARG A 22 23.71 -22.23 -2.36
CA ARG A 22 22.50 -21.69 -2.95
C ARG A 22 22.57 -20.16 -2.96
N GLN A 23 22.80 -19.61 -4.14
CA GLN A 23 22.86 -18.17 -4.40
C GLN A 23 21.77 -17.80 -5.39
N TRP A 24 21.31 -16.53 -5.32
CA TRP A 24 20.47 -15.99 -6.38
C TRP A 24 21.24 -16.02 -7.70
N PRO A 25 20.64 -16.47 -8.81
CA PRO A 25 21.30 -16.43 -10.10
C PRO A 25 21.55 -14.98 -10.54
N ASP A 26 22.65 -14.74 -11.24
CA ASP A 26 23.04 -13.41 -11.74
C ASP A 26 21.99 -12.80 -12.70
N LYS A 27 21.22 -13.66 -13.36
CA LYS A 27 20.09 -13.26 -14.20
C LYS A 27 18.84 -14.04 -13.78
N VAL A 28 17.85 -13.33 -13.29
CA VAL A 28 16.52 -13.86 -13.05
C VAL A 28 15.64 -13.45 -14.22
N ILE A 29 15.15 -14.42 -14.97
CA ILE A 29 14.16 -14.19 -16.01
C ILE A 29 12.82 -14.61 -15.42
N THR A 30 12.05 -13.63 -14.94
CA THR A 30 10.65 -13.87 -14.62
C THR A 30 9.87 -13.85 -15.93
N LYS A 31 9.12 -14.89 -16.19
CA LYS A 31 8.31 -15.00 -17.39
C LYS A 31 6.84 -14.91 -17.11
N ALA A 32 6.19 -14.44 -18.12
CA ALA A 32 4.89 -13.86 -18.09
C ALA A 32 3.75 -14.85 -17.94
N PRO A 33 2.61 -14.27 -17.66
CA PRO A 33 1.46 -14.96 -17.16
C PRO A 33 0.76 -15.76 -18.24
N ARG A 34 0.30 -16.92 -17.79
CA ARG A 34 -0.84 -17.60 -18.39
C ARG A 34 -2.11 -16.90 -17.87
N TRP A 35 -3.09 -16.71 -18.74
CA TRP A 35 -4.44 -16.28 -18.35
C TRP A 35 -5.48 -17.34 -18.64
N LEU A 36 -5.10 -18.60 -18.46
CA LEU A 36 -6.01 -19.75 -18.52
C LEU A 36 -6.74 -19.90 -17.18
N SER A 37 -7.94 -20.48 -17.25
CA SER A 37 -8.73 -20.85 -16.04
C SER A 37 -9.32 -19.67 -15.29
N LEU A 38 -9.77 -18.66 -16.01
CA LEU A 38 -10.60 -17.59 -15.45
C LEU A 38 -12.07 -18.00 -15.45
N PRO A 39 -12.85 -17.72 -14.38
CA PRO A 39 -14.30 -17.95 -14.36
C PRO A 39 -15.02 -17.26 -15.51
N ASP A 40 -14.62 -16.02 -15.81
CA ASP A 40 -15.07 -15.24 -16.95
C ASP A 40 -13.90 -15.07 -17.93
N PRO A 41 -13.87 -15.80 -19.07
CA PRO A 41 -12.80 -15.70 -20.04
C PRO A 41 -12.64 -14.28 -20.58
N MET A 42 -11.41 -13.81 -20.70
CA MET A 42 -11.12 -12.49 -21.27
C MET A 42 -11.51 -12.43 -22.75
N THR A 43 -12.12 -11.32 -23.14
CA THR A 43 -12.34 -10.95 -24.54
C THR A 43 -11.00 -10.68 -25.25
N GLY A 44 -11.00 -10.68 -26.60
CA GLY A 44 -9.81 -10.34 -27.37
C GLY A 44 -9.25 -8.94 -27.08
N ASP A 45 -10.10 -7.97 -26.72
CA ASP A 45 -9.65 -6.62 -26.36
C ASP A 45 -9.11 -6.53 -24.93
N GLU A 46 -9.64 -7.31 -23.99
CA GLU A 46 -9.08 -7.44 -22.64
C GLU A 46 -7.71 -8.12 -22.70
N LYS A 47 -7.57 -9.22 -23.47
CA LYS A 47 -6.27 -9.88 -23.74
C LYS A 47 -5.26 -8.91 -24.36
N TRP A 48 -5.71 -8.05 -25.28
CA TRP A 48 -4.87 -7.04 -25.92
C TRP A 48 -4.33 -6.02 -24.90
N ARG A 49 -5.20 -5.45 -24.07
CA ARG A 49 -4.81 -4.49 -23.04
C ARG A 49 -3.86 -5.13 -22.02
N TYR A 50 -4.16 -6.34 -21.60
CA TYR A 50 -3.33 -7.10 -20.66
C TYR A 50 -1.94 -7.40 -21.25
N PHE A 51 -1.87 -7.85 -22.51
CA PHE A 51 -0.62 -8.09 -23.22
C PHE A 51 0.24 -6.81 -23.31
N LYS A 52 -0.36 -5.68 -23.66
CA LYS A 52 0.36 -4.40 -23.73
C LYS A 52 0.94 -4.01 -22.38
N MET A 53 0.16 -4.12 -21.30
CA MET A 53 0.64 -3.88 -19.95
C MET A 53 1.85 -4.76 -19.61
N LEU A 54 1.82 -6.05 -19.95
CA LEU A 54 2.94 -6.96 -19.70
C LEU A 54 4.21 -6.53 -20.44
N CYS A 55 4.07 -6.11 -21.70
CA CYS A 55 5.20 -5.55 -22.45
C CYS A 55 5.75 -4.28 -21.78
N ASP A 56 4.86 -3.37 -21.34
CA ASP A 56 5.22 -2.11 -20.69
C ASP A 56 5.90 -2.35 -19.33
N LEU A 57 5.50 -3.38 -18.60
CA LEU A 57 6.15 -3.81 -17.36
C LEU A 57 7.56 -4.39 -17.58
N GLY A 58 7.89 -4.78 -18.82
CA GLY A 58 9.22 -5.29 -19.16
C GLY A 58 9.31 -6.79 -19.38
N TYR A 59 8.21 -7.53 -19.36
CA TYR A 59 8.21 -8.96 -19.67
C TYR A 59 8.69 -9.23 -21.11
N LYS A 60 9.59 -10.20 -21.26
CA LYS A 60 10.25 -10.51 -22.55
C LYS A 60 9.76 -11.79 -23.20
N GLU A 61 9.09 -12.64 -22.47
CA GLU A 61 8.48 -13.85 -22.98
C GLU A 61 7.08 -13.97 -22.39
N ILE A 62 6.07 -14.02 -23.25
CA ILE A 62 4.66 -13.94 -22.85
C ILE A 62 3.89 -15.09 -23.49
N GLU A 63 3.32 -16.00 -22.67
CA GLU A 63 2.42 -17.02 -23.18
C GLU A 63 1.06 -16.39 -23.45
N VAL A 64 0.71 -16.25 -24.73
CA VAL A 64 -0.43 -15.43 -25.16
C VAL A 64 -1.72 -16.21 -25.36
N SER A 65 -1.61 -17.53 -25.58
CA SER A 65 -2.81 -18.31 -25.90
C SER A 65 -2.56 -19.83 -25.94
N PHE A 66 -3.67 -20.55 -26.05
CA PHE A 66 -3.74 -21.96 -26.41
C PHE A 66 -4.48 -22.10 -27.76
N PRO A 67 -3.81 -21.80 -28.90
CA PRO A 67 -4.47 -21.59 -30.18
C PRO A 67 -5.24 -22.78 -30.72
N CYS A 68 -4.85 -23.99 -30.35
CA CYS A 68 -5.55 -25.19 -30.76
C CYS A 68 -6.79 -25.49 -29.91
N ALA A 69 -7.01 -24.82 -28.77
CA ALA A 69 -8.18 -25.02 -27.93
C ALA A 69 -9.40 -24.23 -28.43
N SER A 70 -9.21 -23.04 -28.98
CA SER A 70 -10.31 -22.21 -29.45
C SER A 70 -9.94 -21.33 -30.66
N GLN A 71 -10.94 -20.99 -31.46
CA GLN A 71 -10.75 -20.04 -32.58
C GLN A 71 -10.43 -18.64 -32.06
N ILE A 72 -11.01 -18.23 -30.94
CA ILE A 72 -10.73 -16.93 -30.29
C ILE A 72 -9.25 -16.79 -29.96
N ASP A 73 -8.63 -17.82 -29.40
CA ASP A 73 -7.21 -17.82 -29.06
C ASP A 73 -6.31 -17.80 -30.30
N PHE A 74 -6.72 -18.54 -31.32
CA PHE A 74 -6.04 -18.51 -32.62
C PHE A 74 -6.09 -17.11 -33.24
N ASP A 75 -7.27 -16.52 -33.34
CA ASP A 75 -7.49 -15.21 -33.95
C ASP A 75 -6.79 -14.09 -33.15
N PHE A 76 -6.77 -14.20 -31.84
CA PHE A 76 -6.03 -13.26 -30.98
C PHE A 76 -4.52 -13.32 -31.25
N THR A 77 -3.95 -14.53 -31.36
CA THR A 77 -2.53 -14.72 -31.69
C THR A 77 -2.21 -14.14 -33.06
N ARG A 78 -3.07 -14.39 -34.07
CA ARG A 78 -2.92 -13.81 -35.40
C ARG A 78 -2.99 -12.29 -35.36
N ARG A 79 -3.96 -11.71 -34.63
CA ARG A 79 -4.12 -10.25 -34.45
C ARG A 79 -2.86 -9.61 -33.88
N LEU A 80 -2.19 -10.23 -32.91
CA LEU A 80 -0.93 -9.73 -32.34
C LEU A 80 0.17 -9.66 -33.38
N ILE A 81 0.31 -10.70 -34.20
CA ILE A 81 1.39 -10.82 -35.20
C ILE A 81 1.13 -9.92 -36.41
N GLU A 82 -0.12 -9.84 -36.86
CA GLU A 82 -0.52 -9.10 -38.05
C GLU A 82 -0.65 -7.59 -37.82
N THR A 83 -0.69 -7.15 -36.55
CA THR A 83 -0.71 -5.73 -36.23
C THR A 83 0.71 -5.17 -36.10
N PRO A 84 1.15 -4.28 -37.00
CA PRO A 84 2.48 -3.71 -36.95
C PRO A 84 2.79 -3.01 -35.61
N GLY A 85 3.91 -3.36 -34.99
CA GLY A 85 4.34 -2.77 -33.71
C GLY A 85 3.54 -3.24 -32.47
N ALA A 86 2.65 -4.22 -32.62
CA ALA A 86 1.94 -4.77 -31.46
C ALA A 86 2.87 -5.51 -30.52
N ILE A 87 3.81 -6.29 -31.07
CA ILE A 87 4.81 -7.05 -30.30
C ILE A 87 6.15 -6.29 -30.38
N PRO A 88 6.71 -5.85 -29.24
CA PRO A 88 8.05 -5.26 -29.21
C PRO A 88 9.11 -6.23 -29.77
N GLY A 89 10.11 -5.69 -30.43
CA GLY A 89 11.10 -6.51 -31.16
C GLY A 89 11.97 -7.44 -30.30
N ASP A 90 11.99 -7.21 -28.99
CA ASP A 90 12.70 -7.98 -27.97
C ASP A 90 11.78 -8.88 -27.13
N VAL A 91 10.49 -8.95 -27.48
CA VAL A 91 9.50 -9.82 -26.85
C VAL A 91 9.28 -11.07 -27.70
N ALA A 92 9.31 -12.25 -27.08
CA ALA A 92 8.90 -13.51 -27.66
C ALA A 92 7.50 -13.88 -27.19
N ILE A 93 6.63 -14.24 -28.13
CA ILE A 93 5.32 -14.79 -27.80
C ILE A 93 5.41 -16.31 -27.65
N GLN A 94 4.76 -16.84 -26.63
CA GLN A 94 4.70 -18.26 -26.35
C GLN A 94 3.28 -18.78 -26.60
N VAL A 95 3.16 -19.96 -27.20
CA VAL A 95 1.90 -20.64 -27.46
C VAL A 95 1.95 -22.09 -27.04
N LEU A 96 0.86 -22.59 -26.45
CA LEU A 96 0.77 -23.91 -25.84
C LEU A 96 0.10 -24.93 -26.74
N SER A 97 0.58 -26.17 -26.70
CA SER A 97 -0.07 -27.35 -27.33
C SER A 97 0.17 -28.62 -26.52
N PRO A 98 -0.82 -29.53 -26.40
CA PRO A 98 -0.50 -30.89 -25.96
C PRO A 98 0.30 -31.62 -27.02
N CYS A 99 0.97 -32.74 -26.65
CA CYS A 99 1.66 -33.62 -27.56
C CYS A 99 0.71 -34.41 -28.48
N ARG A 100 0.09 -33.68 -29.43
CA ARG A 100 -0.79 -34.21 -30.48
C ARG A 100 -0.45 -33.54 -31.80
N PRO A 101 -0.12 -34.34 -32.86
CA PRO A 101 0.37 -33.79 -34.12
C PRO A 101 -0.55 -32.80 -34.81
N ASP A 102 -1.87 -33.04 -34.79
CA ASP A 102 -2.89 -32.17 -35.37
C ASP A 102 -2.94 -30.79 -34.65
N LEU A 103 -2.87 -30.79 -33.34
CA LEU A 103 -2.90 -29.58 -32.51
C LEU A 103 -1.59 -28.80 -32.58
N ILE A 104 -0.45 -29.49 -32.63
CA ILE A 104 0.88 -28.87 -32.83
C ILE A 104 0.92 -28.10 -34.15
N ARG A 105 0.44 -28.71 -35.27
CA ARG A 105 0.41 -28.00 -36.57
C ARG A 105 -0.40 -26.70 -36.50
N ARG A 106 -1.60 -26.76 -35.93
CA ARG A 106 -2.44 -25.58 -35.75
C ARG A 106 -1.78 -24.52 -34.84
N THR A 107 -1.11 -24.93 -33.78
CA THR A 107 -0.39 -24.03 -32.87
C THR A 107 0.77 -23.34 -33.60
N VAL A 108 1.58 -24.06 -34.36
CA VAL A 108 2.68 -23.47 -35.14
C VAL A 108 2.14 -22.52 -36.22
N GLU A 109 1.02 -22.87 -36.87
CA GLU A 109 0.35 -22.00 -37.86
C GLU A 109 -0.05 -20.67 -37.25
N SER A 110 -0.56 -20.65 -36.00
CA SER A 110 -1.01 -19.43 -35.33
C SER A 110 0.10 -18.39 -35.13
N VAL A 111 1.36 -18.79 -35.03
CA VAL A 111 2.51 -17.89 -34.81
C VAL A 111 3.35 -17.65 -36.07
N ARG A 112 2.90 -18.10 -37.24
CA ARG A 112 3.61 -17.85 -38.51
C ARG A 112 3.79 -16.36 -38.76
N GLY A 113 5.01 -15.92 -39.04
CA GLY A 113 5.37 -14.52 -39.26
C GLY A 113 5.71 -13.72 -37.98
N ALA A 114 5.72 -14.38 -36.83
CA ALA A 114 6.24 -13.76 -35.60
C ALA A 114 7.76 -13.60 -35.70
N LYS A 115 8.32 -12.51 -35.16
CA LYS A 115 9.78 -12.30 -35.09
C LYS A 115 10.46 -13.27 -34.13
N ASN A 116 9.88 -13.43 -32.94
CA ASN A 116 10.35 -14.36 -31.90
C ASN A 116 9.16 -15.19 -31.41
N ALA A 117 9.27 -16.51 -31.43
CA ALA A 117 8.20 -17.41 -30.99
C ALA A 117 8.74 -18.60 -30.19
N ILE A 118 8.01 -18.96 -29.14
CA ILE A 118 8.28 -20.16 -28.33
C ILE A 118 7.12 -21.12 -28.54
N ILE A 119 7.42 -22.31 -29.02
CA ILE A 119 6.45 -23.41 -29.11
C ILE A 119 6.56 -24.24 -27.85
N HIS A 120 5.54 -24.18 -27.02
CA HIS A 120 5.47 -24.93 -25.76
C HIS A 120 4.59 -26.17 -25.95
N ILE A 121 5.16 -27.35 -25.80
CA ILE A 121 4.38 -28.59 -25.75
C ILE A 121 4.48 -29.25 -24.39
N TYR A 122 3.41 -29.94 -23.99
CA TYR A 122 3.39 -30.66 -22.72
C TYR A 122 2.90 -32.10 -22.88
N LEU A 123 3.42 -32.97 -22.01
CA LEU A 123 3.02 -34.37 -21.91
C LEU A 123 3.16 -34.81 -20.43
N ALA A 124 2.11 -35.35 -19.85
CA ALA A 124 2.16 -35.83 -18.47
C ALA A 124 3.05 -37.10 -18.38
N THR A 125 4.01 -37.04 -17.46
CA THR A 125 5.05 -38.07 -17.31
C THR A 125 4.89 -38.90 -16.03
N CYS A 126 4.09 -38.46 -15.06
CA CYS A 126 3.91 -39.19 -13.81
C CYS A 126 3.18 -40.54 -14.02
N ALA A 127 3.46 -41.51 -13.17
CA ALA A 127 2.90 -42.87 -13.27
C ALA A 127 1.36 -42.85 -13.19
N CYS A 128 0.78 -42.00 -12.36
CA CYS A 128 -0.66 -41.88 -12.22
C CYS A 128 -1.36 -41.51 -13.54
N PHE A 129 -0.87 -40.48 -14.25
CA PHE A 129 -1.44 -40.09 -15.55
C PHE A 129 -1.22 -41.14 -16.61
N ARG A 130 0.00 -41.72 -16.68
CA ARG A 130 0.29 -42.75 -17.65
C ARG A 130 -0.64 -43.97 -17.51
N GLN A 131 -0.86 -44.43 -16.27
CA GLN A 131 -1.65 -45.62 -15.98
C GLN A 131 -3.18 -45.34 -15.99
N VAL A 132 -3.61 -44.25 -15.38
CA VAL A 132 -5.04 -44.00 -15.15
C VAL A 132 -5.68 -43.22 -16.30
N VAL A 133 -4.97 -42.21 -16.85
CA VAL A 133 -5.53 -41.33 -17.89
C VAL A 133 -5.26 -41.84 -19.30
N PHE A 134 -4.02 -42.24 -19.57
CA PHE A 134 -3.61 -42.57 -20.96
C PHE A 134 -3.54 -44.07 -21.22
N GLY A 135 -3.39 -44.91 -20.21
CA GLY A 135 -3.19 -46.37 -20.41
C GLY A 135 -1.92 -46.70 -21.19
N THR A 136 -0.80 -45.98 -20.95
CA THR A 136 0.41 -46.02 -21.75
C THR A 136 1.65 -46.45 -20.96
N SER A 137 2.63 -47.03 -21.64
CA SER A 137 3.93 -47.39 -21.04
C SER A 137 4.90 -46.22 -20.99
N GLU A 138 6.01 -46.36 -20.26
CA GLU A 138 7.11 -45.40 -20.22
C GLU A 138 7.73 -45.19 -21.58
N GLU A 139 7.98 -46.28 -22.29
CA GLU A 139 8.61 -46.27 -23.62
C GLU A 139 7.75 -45.52 -24.63
N HIS A 140 6.45 -45.84 -24.69
CA HIS A 140 5.52 -45.17 -25.61
C HIS A 140 5.36 -43.66 -25.28
N THR A 141 5.40 -43.27 -24.00
CA THR A 141 5.38 -41.85 -23.60
C THR A 141 6.64 -41.12 -24.10
N ILE A 142 7.82 -41.75 -24.03
CA ILE A 142 9.05 -41.20 -24.58
C ILE A 142 8.98 -41.08 -26.10
N GLU A 143 8.54 -42.14 -26.79
CA GLU A 143 8.36 -42.16 -28.25
C GLU A 143 7.48 -41.01 -28.71
N LEU A 144 6.31 -40.83 -28.09
CA LEU A 144 5.38 -39.74 -28.39
C LEU A 144 6.01 -38.35 -28.16
N ALA A 145 6.72 -38.15 -27.04
CA ALA A 145 7.42 -36.88 -26.77
C ALA A 145 8.47 -36.58 -27.86
N VAL A 146 9.25 -37.57 -28.26
CA VAL A 146 10.26 -37.46 -29.32
C VAL A 146 9.64 -37.18 -30.69
N GLU A 147 8.59 -37.90 -31.08
CA GLU A 147 7.88 -37.68 -32.34
C GLU A 147 7.28 -36.26 -32.41
N CYS A 148 6.62 -35.81 -31.35
CA CYS A 148 6.07 -34.46 -31.28
C CYS A 148 7.17 -33.38 -31.33
N THR A 149 8.30 -33.60 -30.66
CA THR A 149 9.47 -32.70 -30.72
C THR A 149 10.04 -32.61 -32.14
N LYS A 150 10.22 -33.73 -32.82
CA LYS A 150 10.67 -33.76 -34.21
C LYS A 150 9.69 -33.07 -35.15
N LEU A 151 8.39 -33.21 -34.90
CA LEU A 151 7.36 -32.52 -35.66
C LEU A 151 7.47 -30.99 -35.46
N VAL A 152 7.54 -30.50 -34.21
CA VAL A 152 7.75 -29.06 -33.97
C VAL A 152 9.01 -28.58 -34.69
N ARG A 153 10.12 -29.28 -34.54
CA ARG A 153 11.39 -28.94 -35.19
C ARG A 153 11.27 -28.83 -36.70
N SER A 154 10.60 -29.79 -37.36
CA SER A 154 10.40 -29.83 -38.81
C SER A 154 9.49 -28.70 -39.32
N LEU A 155 8.58 -28.18 -38.49
CA LEU A 155 7.66 -27.07 -38.80
C LEU A 155 8.27 -25.70 -38.52
N THR A 156 9.34 -25.63 -37.75
CA THR A 156 9.96 -24.40 -37.23
C THR A 156 11.41 -24.26 -37.70
N LYS A 157 12.39 -24.54 -36.85
CA LYS A 157 13.80 -24.26 -37.13
C LYS A 157 14.42 -25.00 -38.33
N ASP A 158 13.90 -26.16 -38.69
CA ASP A 158 14.35 -26.91 -39.86
C ASP A 158 13.53 -26.58 -41.14
N ASN A 159 12.52 -25.70 -41.03
CA ASN A 159 11.71 -25.28 -42.17
C ASN A 159 12.29 -24.01 -42.82
N PRO A 160 12.79 -24.07 -44.06
CA PRO A 160 13.33 -22.90 -44.74
C PRO A 160 12.31 -21.73 -44.88
N GLU A 161 11.01 -22.04 -45.04
CA GLU A 161 9.94 -21.03 -45.14
C GLU A 161 9.66 -20.32 -43.82
N ALA A 162 10.18 -20.83 -42.72
CA ALA A 162 10.00 -20.24 -41.38
C ALA A 162 11.31 -19.64 -40.82
N SER A 163 12.33 -19.45 -41.66
CA SER A 163 13.68 -19.02 -41.27
C SER A 163 13.77 -17.56 -40.77
N GLU A 164 12.78 -16.72 -41.03
CA GLU A 164 12.71 -15.32 -40.54
C GLU A 164 12.31 -15.24 -39.07
N THR A 165 11.75 -16.29 -38.49
CA THR A 165 11.34 -16.35 -37.08
C THR A 165 12.46 -16.94 -36.25
N ARG A 166 12.82 -16.27 -35.15
CA ARG A 166 13.67 -16.88 -34.13
C ARG A 166 12.81 -17.83 -33.28
N TRP A 167 13.02 -19.12 -33.51
CA TRP A 167 12.29 -20.19 -32.84
C TRP A 167 12.97 -20.59 -31.55
N GLN A 168 12.19 -20.77 -30.49
CA GLN A 168 12.58 -21.47 -29.27
C GLN A 168 11.56 -22.58 -28.98
N PHE A 169 12.00 -23.58 -28.26
CA PHE A 169 11.18 -24.73 -27.93
C PHE A 169 11.15 -24.98 -26.44
N GLU A 170 9.94 -25.18 -25.93
CA GLU A 170 9.69 -25.54 -24.56
C GLU A 170 8.98 -26.87 -24.47
N PHE A 171 9.47 -27.73 -23.58
CA PHE A 171 8.84 -28.99 -23.24
C PHE A 171 8.51 -29.04 -21.74
N SER A 172 7.27 -29.31 -21.41
CA SER A 172 6.84 -29.60 -20.04
C SER A 172 6.67 -31.09 -19.85
N PRO A 173 7.53 -31.75 -19.06
CA PRO A 173 7.19 -33.03 -18.46
C PRO A 173 6.13 -32.79 -17.38
N GLU A 174 4.87 -32.70 -17.83
CA GLU A 174 3.77 -32.32 -16.95
C GLU A 174 3.69 -33.24 -15.72
N PHE A 175 3.37 -32.66 -14.57
CA PHE A 175 3.43 -33.32 -13.27
C PHE A 175 4.85 -33.75 -12.88
N PHE A 176 5.88 -32.96 -13.21
CA PHE A 176 7.27 -33.25 -12.86
C PHE A 176 7.44 -33.50 -11.35
N SER A 177 6.77 -32.73 -10.48
CA SER A 177 6.82 -32.90 -9.03
C SER A 177 6.36 -34.28 -8.52
N GLY A 178 5.59 -35.02 -9.31
CA GLY A 178 5.11 -36.36 -9.01
C GLY A 178 5.67 -37.46 -9.95
N THR A 179 6.65 -37.09 -10.78
CA THR A 179 7.33 -38.02 -11.70
C THR A 179 8.58 -38.56 -11.04
N ASP A 180 8.89 -39.85 -11.27
CA ASP A 180 10.19 -40.41 -10.89
C ASP A 180 11.33 -39.58 -11.47
N PRO A 181 12.31 -39.13 -10.68
CA PRO A 181 13.37 -38.23 -11.17
C PRO A 181 14.24 -38.79 -12.27
N ASP A 182 14.56 -40.09 -12.25
CA ASP A 182 15.38 -40.72 -13.26
C ASP A 182 14.59 -40.93 -14.55
N TYR A 183 13.28 -41.20 -14.44
CA TYR A 183 12.40 -41.27 -15.60
C TYR A 183 12.20 -39.90 -16.24
N ALA A 184 11.98 -38.85 -15.45
CA ALA A 184 11.91 -37.47 -15.96
C ALA A 184 13.16 -37.08 -16.74
N LEU A 185 14.34 -37.42 -16.22
CA LEU A 185 15.62 -37.23 -16.91
C LEU A 185 15.71 -38.03 -18.23
N LYS A 186 15.23 -39.28 -18.25
CA LYS A 186 15.22 -40.13 -19.45
C LYS A 186 14.36 -39.50 -20.55
N VAL A 187 13.15 -39.03 -20.23
CA VAL A 187 12.26 -38.32 -21.17
C VAL A 187 12.92 -37.05 -21.68
N CYS A 188 13.37 -36.16 -20.78
CA CYS A 188 13.94 -34.87 -21.17
C CYS A 188 15.23 -34.98 -21.99
N ARG A 189 16.09 -35.97 -21.70
CA ARG A 189 17.26 -36.24 -22.53
C ARG A 189 16.89 -36.71 -23.94
N ALA A 190 15.86 -37.55 -24.08
CA ALA A 190 15.37 -37.99 -25.40
C ALA A 190 14.77 -36.81 -26.20
N VAL A 191 14.01 -35.96 -25.54
CA VAL A 191 13.45 -34.71 -26.12
C VAL A 191 14.58 -33.74 -26.51
N LYS A 192 15.59 -33.52 -25.65
CA LYS A 192 16.75 -32.69 -25.96
C LYS A 192 17.50 -33.22 -27.20
N ALA A 193 17.74 -34.51 -27.27
CA ALA A 193 18.40 -35.14 -28.42
C ALA A 193 17.56 -34.98 -29.71
N ALA A 194 16.24 -34.99 -29.65
CA ALA A 194 15.36 -34.76 -30.79
C ALA A 194 15.34 -33.29 -31.25
N TRP A 195 15.35 -32.33 -30.31
CA TRP A 195 15.38 -30.89 -30.63
C TRP A 195 16.74 -30.45 -31.16
N GLN A 196 17.85 -31.01 -30.65
CA GLN A 196 19.22 -30.63 -30.97
C GLN A 196 19.48 -29.13 -30.71
N PRO A 197 19.46 -28.68 -29.46
CA PRO A 197 19.73 -27.28 -29.11
C PRO A 197 21.16 -26.88 -29.50
N ASP A 198 21.36 -25.59 -29.78
CA ASP A 198 22.65 -24.99 -30.09
C ASP A 198 22.80 -23.66 -29.37
N ASN A 199 23.35 -23.68 -28.17
CA ASN A 199 23.50 -22.48 -27.33
C ASN A 199 24.37 -21.40 -27.99
N GLN A 200 25.33 -21.77 -28.85
CA GLN A 200 26.15 -20.78 -29.57
C GLN A 200 25.31 -19.92 -30.53
N LYS A 201 24.16 -20.45 -30.97
CA LYS A 201 23.16 -19.71 -31.76
C LYS A 201 22.03 -19.14 -30.92
N GLY A 202 22.10 -19.25 -29.59
CA GLY A 202 21.04 -18.81 -28.67
C GLY A 202 19.77 -19.65 -28.73
N ASP A 203 19.90 -20.94 -29.13
CA ASP A 203 18.82 -21.92 -29.17
C ASP A 203 18.98 -22.92 -28.03
N GLN A 204 18.69 -22.50 -26.82
CA GLN A 204 18.55 -23.38 -25.66
C GLN A 204 17.18 -24.05 -25.68
N ILE A 205 17.12 -25.33 -25.29
CA ILE A 205 15.82 -25.96 -25.00
C ILE A 205 15.33 -25.55 -23.62
N ILE A 206 14.04 -25.22 -23.52
CA ILE A 206 13.41 -24.88 -22.24
C ILE A 206 12.74 -26.13 -21.69
N PHE A 207 13.12 -26.56 -20.48
CA PHE A 207 12.39 -27.56 -19.72
C PHE A 207 11.61 -26.91 -18.60
N ASN A 208 10.28 -26.97 -18.69
CA ASN A 208 9.36 -26.45 -17.68
C ASN A 208 9.08 -27.54 -16.64
N LEU A 209 9.76 -27.46 -15.51
CA LEU A 209 9.65 -28.42 -14.41
C LEU A 209 8.41 -28.11 -13.55
N ALA A 210 7.23 -28.45 -14.06
CA ALA A 210 5.98 -28.07 -13.44
C ALA A 210 5.71 -28.82 -12.11
N ALA A 211 5.52 -28.09 -11.02
CA ALA A 211 4.80 -28.58 -9.86
C ALA A 211 3.30 -28.47 -10.13
N THR A 212 2.80 -29.30 -11.07
CA THR A 212 1.40 -29.30 -11.53
C THR A 212 0.41 -29.40 -10.38
N VAL A 213 0.77 -30.17 -9.35
CA VAL A 213 0.20 -30.10 -8.02
C VAL A 213 1.36 -29.96 -7.04
N GLU A 214 1.20 -29.09 -6.05
CA GLU A 214 2.19 -28.87 -5.00
C GLU A 214 2.17 -30.03 -4.00
N LEU A 215 2.85 -31.14 -4.34
CA LEU A 215 2.85 -32.38 -3.57
C LEU A 215 3.78 -32.38 -2.36
N SER A 216 4.86 -31.59 -2.41
CA SER A 216 5.93 -31.60 -1.42
C SER A 216 6.22 -30.21 -0.86
N THR A 217 7.14 -30.16 0.08
CA THR A 217 7.64 -28.88 0.62
C THR A 217 8.55 -28.17 -0.41
N PRO A 218 8.68 -26.84 -0.35
CA PRO A 218 9.48 -26.06 -1.30
C PRO A 218 10.94 -26.50 -1.42
N ASN A 219 11.57 -26.90 -0.31
CA ASN A 219 12.94 -27.42 -0.31
C ASN A 219 13.06 -28.77 -1.06
N ALA A 220 12.07 -29.65 -0.92
CA ALA A 220 12.07 -30.91 -1.64
C ALA A 220 11.90 -30.71 -3.16
N TYR A 221 11.05 -29.74 -3.57
CA TYR A 221 10.94 -29.35 -4.97
C TYR A 221 12.27 -28.76 -5.50
N ALA A 222 12.92 -27.90 -4.72
CA ALA A 222 14.22 -27.35 -5.08
C ALA A 222 15.30 -28.43 -5.21
N ASP A 223 15.28 -29.47 -4.35
CA ASP A 223 16.20 -30.61 -4.45
C ASP A 223 15.98 -31.41 -5.75
N LEU A 224 14.71 -31.54 -6.22
CA LEU A 224 14.40 -32.15 -7.52
C LEU A 224 14.96 -31.31 -8.68
N VAL A 225 14.84 -29.98 -8.60
CA VAL A 225 15.38 -29.05 -9.61
C VAL A 225 16.90 -29.14 -9.67
N GLU A 226 17.58 -29.11 -8.52
CA GLU A 226 19.03 -29.23 -8.43
C GLU A 226 19.52 -30.59 -8.99
N ASN A 227 18.86 -31.70 -8.62
CA ASN A 227 19.16 -33.03 -9.15
C ASN A 227 18.99 -33.09 -10.68
N PHE A 228 17.91 -32.48 -11.20
CA PHE A 228 17.67 -32.40 -12.65
C PHE A 228 18.78 -31.60 -13.34
N GLY A 229 19.10 -30.41 -12.86
CA GLY A 229 20.14 -29.56 -13.42
C GLY A 229 21.53 -30.23 -13.46
N ASN A 230 21.88 -30.93 -12.38
CA ASN A 230 23.14 -31.62 -12.27
C ASN A 230 23.24 -32.85 -13.19
N LYS A 231 22.12 -33.50 -13.51
CA LYS A 231 22.11 -34.76 -14.25
C LYS A 231 21.68 -34.67 -15.72
N ILE A 232 21.05 -33.57 -16.17
CA ILE A 232 20.49 -33.47 -17.53
C ILE A 232 21.57 -33.61 -18.62
N GLY A 233 22.81 -33.20 -18.34
CA GLY A 233 23.94 -33.19 -19.28
C GLY A 233 23.85 -32.05 -20.31
N GLY A 234 24.99 -31.39 -20.61
CA GLY A 234 25.03 -30.18 -21.45
C GLY A 234 24.10 -29.13 -20.90
N ARG A 235 24.36 -28.71 -19.65
CA ARG A 235 23.50 -27.77 -18.90
C ARG A 235 23.40 -26.41 -19.58
N GLU A 236 24.44 -26.03 -20.30
CA GLU A 236 24.56 -24.81 -21.09
C GLU A 236 23.54 -24.72 -22.24
N ASP A 237 23.09 -25.86 -22.77
CA ASP A 237 22.08 -25.94 -23.83
C ASP A 237 20.63 -25.93 -23.27
N VAL A 238 20.47 -25.86 -21.95
CA VAL A 238 19.19 -26.04 -21.28
C VAL A 238 18.82 -24.80 -20.46
N CYS A 239 17.63 -24.29 -20.68
CA CYS A 239 16.96 -23.33 -19.78
C CYS A 239 15.99 -24.08 -18.87
N ILE A 240 16.26 -24.11 -17.57
CA ILE A 240 15.36 -24.73 -16.59
C ILE A 240 14.34 -23.69 -16.17
N SER A 241 13.07 -23.94 -16.46
CA SER A 241 11.93 -23.12 -16.07
C SER A 241 11.14 -23.78 -14.95
N LEU A 242 10.70 -23.01 -13.99
CA LEU A 242 9.85 -23.45 -12.89
C LEU A 242 8.41 -23.00 -13.12
N HIS A 243 7.46 -23.88 -12.81
CA HIS A 243 6.04 -23.59 -12.92
C HIS A 243 5.29 -24.16 -11.69
N PRO A 244 5.46 -23.57 -10.52
CA PRO A 244 4.80 -24.06 -9.34
C PRO A 244 3.35 -23.57 -9.24
N HIS A 245 2.43 -24.48 -8.93
CA HIS A 245 1.09 -24.19 -8.44
C HIS A 245 1.09 -23.95 -6.94
N ASN A 246 -0.01 -23.44 -6.39
CA ASN A 246 -0.09 -22.92 -5.02
C ASN A 246 -1.03 -23.75 -4.12
N ASP A 247 -1.13 -25.06 -4.37
CA ASP A 247 -2.08 -25.94 -3.64
C ASP A 247 -1.84 -26.00 -2.13
N ARG A 248 -0.60 -25.80 -1.68
CA ARG A 248 -0.19 -25.73 -0.27
C ARG A 248 0.05 -24.32 0.24
N GLY A 249 -0.09 -23.30 -0.63
CA GLY A 249 0.20 -21.90 -0.29
C GLY A 249 1.70 -21.58 -0.24
N THR A 250 2.57 -22.38 -0.87
CA THR A 250 4.03 -22.21 -0.79
C THR A 250 4.71 -22.06 -2.15
N SER A 251 3.96 -21.76 -3.21
CA SER A 251 4.48 -21.65 -4.59
C SER A 251 5.61 -20.61 -4.74
N ILE A 252 5.52 -19.48 -4.02
CA ILE A 252 6.55 -18.43 -4.04
C ILE A 252 7.84 -18.96 -3.44
N ALA A 253 7.77 -19.59 -2.27
CA ALA A 253 8.94 -20.22 -1.64
C ALA A 253 9.54 -21.34 -2.51
N ALA A 254 8.70 -22.10 -3.21
CA ALA A 254 9.15 -23.12 -4.14
C ALA A 254 9.90 -22.50 -5.34
N ALA A 255 9.41 -21.39 -5.88
CA ALA A 255 10.08 -20.66 -6.95
C ALA A 255 11.42 -20.06 -6.48
N GLU A 256 11.44 -19.39 -5.31
CA GLU A 256 12.66 -18.82 -4.73
C GLU A 256 13.73 -19.89 -4.51
N LEU A 257 13.39 -20.97 -3.82
CA LEU A 257 14.33 -22.06 -3.56
C LEU A 257 14.76 -22.80 -4.83
N GLY A 258 13.85 -22.97 -5.80
CA GLY A 258 14.16 -23.56 -7.10
C GLY A 258 15.13 -22.70 -7.92
N GLN A 259 15.00 -21.37 -7.88
CA GLN A 259 15.99 -20.46 -8.49
C GLN A 259 17.35 -20.57 -7.80
N MET A 260 17.39 -20.62 -6.48
CA MET A 260 18.63 -20.85 -5.71
C MET A 260 19.24 -22.23 -6.01
N ALA A 261 18.41 -23.22 -6.41
CA ALA A 261 18.84 -24.56 -6.83
C ALA A 261 19.33 -24.62 -8.29
N GLY A 262 19.39 -23.48 -8.99
CA GLY A 262 19.96 -23.37 -10.32
C GLY A 262 18.96 -23.31 -11.48
N ALA A 263 17.68 -23.02 -11.22
CA ALA A 263 16.73 -22.71 -12.28
C ALA A 263 17.00 -21.32 -12.88
N ASP A 264 16.78 -21.20 -14.18
CA ASP A 264 17.05 -19.99 -14.97
C ASP A 264 15.80 -19.09 -15.10
N ARG A 265 14.60 -19.65 -14.95
CA ARG A 265 13.35 -19.06 -15.37
C ARG A 265 12.20 -19.46 -14.44
N VAL A 266 11.21 -18.58 -14.24
CA VAL A 266 9.97 -18.91 -13.54
C VAL A 266 8.77 -18.49 -14.38
N GLU A 267 7.77 -19.34 -14.45
CA GLU A 267 6.46 -19.10 -15.05
C GLU A 267 5.39 -18.98 -13.97
N GLY A 268 4.49 -18.04 -14.14
CA GLY A 268 3.42 -17.81 -13.20
C GLY A 268 2.41 -16.80 -13.70
N CYS A 269 1.62 -16.24 -12.80
CA CYS A 269 0.61 -15.24 -13.13
C CYS A 269 0.74 -14.04 -12.21
N LEU A 270 0.31 -12.86 -12.68
CA LEU A 270 0.19 -11.70 -11.79
C LEU A 270 -0.90 -12.00 -10.73
N PHE A 271 -0.54 -11.78 -9.47
CA PHE A 271 -1.36 -12.08 -8.29
C PHE A 271 -1.79 -13.56 -8.17
N GLY A 272 -1.08 -14.47 -8.83
CA GLY A 272 -1.25 -15.90 -8.64
C GLY A 272 -2.50 -16.51 -9.28
N ASN A 273 -3.17 -15.82 -10.21
CA ASN A 273 -4.34 -16.37 -10.91
C ASN A 273 -3.97 -17.66 -11.66
N GLY A 274 -4.90 -18.62 -11.79
CA GLY A 274 -4.67 -19.89 -12.47
C GLY A 274 -5.56 -21.02 -11.97
N GLU A 275 -5.21 -22.24 -12.33
CA GLU A 275 -5.95 -23.45 -11.93
C GLU A 275 -5.99 -23.66 -10.41
N ARG A 276 -7.12 -24.12 -9.90
CA ARG A 276 -7.37 -24.47 -8.49
C ARG A 276 -7.07 -23.31 -7.54
N THR A 277 -5.95 -23.36 -6.80
CA THR A 277 -5.47 -22.32 -5.89
C THR A 277 -4.58 -21.28 -6.58
N GLY A 278 -4.39 -21.41 -7.88
CA GLY A 278 -3.55 -20.54 -8.71
C GLY A 278 -2.11 -21.02 -8.90
N ASN A 279 -1.35 -20.18 -9.57
CA ASN A 279 0.06 -20.37 -9.86
C ASN A 279 0.92 -19.53 -8.90
N VAL A 280 2.23 -19.60 -9.03
CA VAL A 280 3.13 -18.65 -8.35
C VAL A 280 2.77 -17.21 -8.74
N ASP A 281 2.67 -16.35 -7.74
CA ASP A 281 2.42 -14.93 -7.95
C ASP A 281 3.72 -14.21 -8.35
N LEU A 282 3.78 -13.78 -9.62
CA LEU A 282 4.96 -13.12 -10.18
C LEU A 282 5.17 -11.71 -9.60
N VAL A 283 4.13 -11.04 -9.11
CA VAL A 283 4.27 -9.73 -8.43
C VAL A 283 5.02 -9.92 -7.12
N THR A 284 4.55 -10.86 -6.30
CA THR A 284 5.19 -11.16 -5.01
C THR A 284 6.62 -11.67 -5.20
N LEU A 285 6.85 -12.59 -6.16
CA LEU A 285 8.18 -13.12 -6.45
C LEU A 285 9.16 -12.01 -6.88
N ALA A 286 8.75 -11.13 -7.78
CA ALA A 286 9.57 -10.02 -8.26
C ALA A 286 9.93 -9.03 -7.15
N LEU A 287 8.95 -8.67 -6.29
CA LEU A 287 9.19 -7.74 -5.18
C LEU A 287 9.98 -8.37 -4.03
N ASN A 288 9.86 -9.68 -3.83
CA ASN A 288 10.76 -10.42 -2.93
C ASN A 288 12.21 -10.34 -3.41
N LEU A 289 12.47 -10.57 -4.70
CA LEU A 289 13.81 -10.40 -5.28
C LEU A 289 14.31 -8.96 -5.11
N TYR A 290 13.47 -7.98 -5.42
CA TYR A 290 13.79 -6.56 -5.28
C TYR A 290 14.21 -6.20 -3.85
N THR A 291 13.46 -6.65 -2.83
CA THR A 291 13.77 -6.40 -1.42
C THR A 291 15.02 -7.16 -0.92
N GLN A 292 15.53 -8.11 -1.70
CA GLN A 292 16.81 -8.77 -1.48
C GLN A 292 17.96 -8.16 -2.30
N GLY A 293 17.73 -7.02 -2.94
CA GLY A 293 18.73 -6.34 -3.74
C GLY A 293 18.97 -6.94 -5.13
N THR A 294 18.07 -7.82 -5.59
CA THR A 294 18.14 -8.43 -6.92
C THR A 294 17.10 -7.81 -7.83
N SER A 295 17.54 -7.22 -8.95
CA SER A 295 16.59 -6.66 -9.92
C SER A 295 15.77 -7.76 -10.58
N PRO A 296 14.44 -7.72 -10.52
CA PRO A 296 13.60 -8.68 -11.25
C PRO A 296 13.53 -8.39 -12.75
N GLY A 297 14.04 -7.24 -13.22
CA GLY A 297 13.90 -6.79 -14.59
C GLY A 297 12.47 -6.40 -15.01
N ILE A 298 11.56 -6.30 -14.04
CA ILE A 298 10.14 -5.96 -14.22
C ILE A 298 9.84 -4.68 -13.44
N ASP A 299 9.05 -3.79 -14.03
CA ASP A 299 8.69 -2.50 -13.42
C ASP A 299 7.32 -2.56 -12.73
N PHE A 300 7.33 -2.57 -11.38
CA PHE A 300 6.15 -2.44 -10.54
C PHE A 300 6.10 -1.10 -9.80
N SER A 301 6.72 -0.06 -10.35
CA SER A 301 6.74 1.29 -9.74
C SER A 301 5.35 1.95 -9.65
N ASP A 302 4.37 1.48 -10.42
CA ASP A 302 2.94 1.83 -10.28
C ASP A 302 2.10 0.56 -10.12
N LEU A 303 2.18 -0.03 -8.94
CA LEU A 303 1.47 -1.29 -8.65
C LEU A 303 -0.06 -1.12 -8.67
N ASN A 304 -0.58 0.09 -8.40
CA ASN A 304 -2.02 0.32 -8.43
C ASN A 304 -2.56 0.21 -9.87
N ALA A 305 -1.88 0.79 -10.86
CA ALA A 305 -2.27 0.63 -12.27
C ALA A 305 -2.24 -0.84 -12.72
N VAL A 306 -1.30 -1.63 -12.21
CA VAL A 306 -1.23 -3.08 -12.49
C VAL A 306 -2.43 -3.80 -11.89
N ILE A 307 -2.79 -3.50 -10.63
CA ILE A 307 -3.96 -4.07 -9.95
C ILE A 307 -5.23 -3.76 -10.73
N ASP A 308 -5.46 -2.49 -11.05
CA ASP A 308 -6.65 -2.03 -11.77
C ASP A 308 -6.79 -2.75 -13.12
N MET A 309 -5.69 -2.92 -13.85
CA MET A 309 -5.68 -3.63 -15.13
C MET A 309 -5.98 -5.12 -14.94
N VAL A 310 -5.35 -5.77 -13.96
CA VAL A 310 -5.57 -7.21 -13.70
C VAL A 310 -7.02 -7.44 -13.28
N GLU A 311 -7.55 -6.68 -12.33
CA GLU A 311 -8.94 -6.81 -11.86
C GLU A 311 -9.95 -6.54 -12.97
N SER A 312 -9.73 -5.50 -13.78
CA SER A 312 -10.62 -5.17 -14.89
C SER A 312 -10.66 -6.24 -15.98
N CYS A 313 -9.53 -6.91 -16.26
CA CYS A 313 -9.43 -7.94 -17.29
C CYS A 313 -9.82 -9.33 -16.80
N THR A 314 -9.44 -9.69 -15.56
CA THR A 314 -9.70 -11.03 -15.02
C THR A 314 -11.03 -11.15 -14.29
N LYS A 315 -11.64 -10.04 -13.88
CA LYS A 315 -12.83 -9.95 -13.01
C LYS A 315 -12.60 -10.56 -11.61
N ILE A 316 -11.36 -10.82 -11.24
CA ILE A 316 -10.98 -11.37 -9.96
C ILE A 316 -10.29 -10.27 -9.14
N PRO A 317 -10.85 -9.88 -7.99
CA PRO A 317 -10.22 -8.86 -7.14
C PRO A 317 -8.94 -9.38 -6.49
N VAL A 318 -7.94 -8.52 -6.37
CA VAL A 318 -6.72 -8.81 -5.62
C VAL A 318 -7.07 -8.90 -4.12
N HIS A 319 -6.65 -9.98 -3.48
CA HIS A 319 -6.96 -10.19 -2.07
C HIS A 319 -6.39 -9.06 -1.21
N GLN A 320 -7.19 -8.54 -0.27
CA GLN A 320 -6.82 -7.38 0.56
C GLN A 320 -5.52 -7.55 1.35
N ARG A 321 -5.07 -8.77 1.59
CA ARG A 321 -3.81 -9.12 2.27
C ARG A 321 -2.81 -9.80 1.33
N ALA A 322 -2.98 -9.68 0.00
CA ALA A 322 -1.97 -10.14 -0.94
C ALA A 322 -0.65 -9.40 -0.67
N PRO A 323 0.49 -10.08 -0.59
CA PRO A 323 1.77 -9.43 -0.36
C PRO A 323 1.99 -8.26 -1.34
N TYR A 324 2.49 -7.14 -0.84
CA TYR A 324 2.71 -5.89 -1.57
C TYR A 324 1.47 -5.28 -2.24
N GLY A 325 0.61 -6.08 -2.89
CA GLY A 325 -0.53 -5.63 -3.69
C GLY A 325 -1.81 -5.35 -2.89
N GLY A 326 -2.03 -6.01 -1.77
CA GLY A 326 -3.26 -5.89 -1.00
C GLY A 326 -3.49 -4.50 -0.43
N SER A 327 -4.76 -4.12 -0.29
CA SER A 327 -5.14 -2.80 0.25
C SER A 327 -4.79 -2.62 1.74
N LEU A 328 -4.51 -3.70 2.47
CA LEU A 328 -4.20 -3.68 3.89
C LEU A 328 -2.72 -3.85 4.21
N VAL A 329 -1.85 -4.10 3.23
CA VAL A 329 -0.45 -4.48 3.48
C VAL A 329 0.43 -3.32 3.95
N CYS A 330 0.09 -2.08 3.58
CA CYS A 330 0.77 -0.89 4.08
C CYS A 330 0.03 -0.25 5.27
N ALA A 331 -1.05 -0.88 5.79
CA ALA A 331 -1.81 -0.40 6.91
C ALA A 331 -1.30 -0.99 8.23
N ALA A 332 -1.26 -0.17 9.28
CA ALA A 332 -1.02 -0.64 10.64
C ALA A 332 -2.25 -0.33 11.49
N PHE A 333 -2.83 -1.35 12.13
CA PHE A 333 -4.01 -1.21 12.99
C PHE A 333 -3.64 -1.00 14.47
N SER A 334 -2.54 -1.58 14.92
CA SER A 334 -2.05 -1.43 16.28
C SER A 334 -1.42 -0.06 16.48
N GLY A 335 -1.82 0.66 17.55
CA GLY A 335 -1.24 1.97 17.87
C GLY A 335 0.26 1.95 18.13
N SER A 336 0.80 0.84 18.64
CA SER A 336 2.24 0.68 18.82
C SER A 336 2.99 0.55 17.49
N HIS A 337 2.40 -0.12 16.49
CA HIS A 337 2.96 -0.21 15.15
C HIS A 337 2.93 1.15 14.44
N GLN A 338 1.81 1.86 14.53
CA GLN A 338 1.66 3.21 13.97
C GLN A 338 2.67 4.20 14.57
N ASP A 339 2.86 4.19 15.88
CA ASP A 339 3.85 5.02 16.57
C ASP A 339 5.28 4.68 16.14
N ALA A 340 5.60 3.40 16.00
CA ALA A 340 6.91 2.96 15.55
C ALA A 340 7.20 3.38 14.10
N ILE A 341 6.23 3.24 13.18
CA ILE A 341 6.37 3.67 11.79
C ILE A 341 6.54 5.19 11.72
N LYS A 342 5.73 5.95 12.46
CA LYS A 342 5.87 7.41 12.57
C LYS A 342 7.28 7.81 13.02
N LYS A 343 7.80 7.19 14.07
CA LYS A 343 9.16 7.43 14.57
C LYS A 343 10.23 7.05 13.54
N GLY A 344 9.99 5.98 12.78
CA GLY A 344 10.86 5.57 11.66
C GLY A 344 10.98 6.67 10.61
N PHE A 345 9.87 7.21 10.12
CA PHE A 345 9.87 8.32 9.16
C PHE A 345 10.51 9.58 9.73
N GLN A 346 10.18 9.96 10.98
CA GLN A 346 10.80 11.11 11.64
C GLN A 346 12.32 10.95 11.79
N ASN A 347 12.80 9.75 12.08
CA ASN A 347 14.23 9.47 12.18
C ASN A 347 14.93 9.59 10.83
N ARG A 348 14.32 9.07 9.75
CA ARG A 348 14.83 9.25 8.38
C ARG A 348 14.92 10.73 8.02
N GLN A 349 13.87 11.51 8.29
CA GLN A 349 13.86 12.96 8.05
C GLN A 349 14.96 13.69 8.84
N LYS A 350 15.14 13.38 10.13
CA LYS A 350 16.21 13.97 10.97
C LYS A 350 17.62 13.67 10.46
N GLN A 351 17.79 12.50 9.82
CA GLN A 351 19.07 12.10 9.21
C GLN A 351 19.25 12.67 7.79
N GLY A 352 18.27 13.40 7.25
CA GLY A 352 18.29 13.92 5.89
C GLY A 352 18.20 12.85 4.80
N LEU A 353 17.68 11.64 5.14
CA LEU A 353 17.54 10.54 4.21
C LEU A 353 16.38 10.77 3.26
N THR A 354 16.62 10.47 1.99
CA THR A 354 15.68 10.59 0.88
C THR A 354 15.08 9.23 0.50
N ALA A 355 14.27 9.20 -0.53
CA ALA A 355 13.76 7.96 -1.14
C ALA A 355 14.87 7.12 -1.82
N GLU A 356 16.03 7.68 -2.10
CA GLU A 356 17.18 6.99 -2.72
C GLU A 356 18.05 6.27 -1.68
N ASP A 357 17.89 6.60 -0.40
CA ASP A 357 18.75 6.09 0.66
C ASP A 357 18.28 4.72 1.16
N PRO A 358 19.17 3.91 1.78
CA PRO A 358 18.83 2.59 2.27
C PRO A 358 17.58 2.57 3.16
N TRP A 359 16.67 1.62 2.91
CA TRP A 359 15.43 1.42 3.67
C TRP A 359 15.62 0.73 5.03
N GLN A 360 16.85 0.30 5.34
CA GLN A 360 17.16 -0.41 6.58
C GLN A 360 16.78 0.39 7.82
N GLY A 361 16.24 -0.32 8.83
CA GLY A 361 15.83 0.28 10.10
C GLY A 361 14.43 0.90 10.10
N MET A 362 13.68 0.81 9.00
CA MET A 362 12.28 1.20 9.00
C MET A 362 11.42 0.14 9.69
N PRO A 363 10.68 0.49 10.77
CA PRO A 363 9.85 -0.48 11.46
C PRO A 363 8.65 -0.94 10.61
N TYR A 364 8.34 -2.24 10.64
CA TYR A 364 7.12 -2.86 10.11
C TYR A 364 6.85 -2.74 8.60
N LEU A 365 7.64 -1.99 7.86
CA LEU A 365 7.51 -1.85 6.41
C LEU A 365 8.68 -2.54 5.70
N PRO A 366 8.46 -3.71 5.08
CA PRO A 366 9.52 -4.49 4.43
C PRO A 366 10.02 -3.84 3.13
N ILE A 367 9.21 -2.99 2.53
CA ILE A 367 9.51 -2.22 1.32
C ILE A 367 9.11 -0.76 1.53
N ASP A 368 9.79 0.16 0.87
CA ASP A 368 9.31 1.53 0.79
C ASP A 368 8.06 1.59 -0.10
N PRO A 369 6.91 2.01 0.42
CA PRO A 369 5.69 2.09 -0.36
C PRO A 369 5.85 2.96 -1.63
N THR A 370 6.72 3.96 -1.60
CA THR A 370 6.96 4.85 -2.76
C THR A 370 7.61 4.15 -3.93
N ASP A 371 8.36 3.05 -3.70
CA ASP A 371 8.98 2.26 -4.77
C ASP A 371 7.93 1.56 -5.65
N ILE A 372 6.75 1.31 -5.11
CA ILE A 372 5.64 0.64 -5.80
C ILE A 372 4.45 1.58 -6.06
N GLY A 373 4.71 2.91 -6.09
CA GLY A 373 3.70 3.93 -6.37
C GLY A 373 2.66 4.10 -5.27
N ARG A 374 2.96 3.67 -4.04
CA ARG A 374 2.08 3.78 -2.87
C ARG A 374 2.65 4.74 -1.84
N ASN A 375 1.83 5.15 -0.91
CA ASN A 375 2.26 5.87 0.27
C ASN A 375 1.66 5.24 1.54
N TYR A 376 2.30 5.48 2.67
CA TYR A 376 1.80 4.99 3.95
C TYR A 376 0.54 5.77 4.40
N GLU A 377 0.42 7.03 4.01
CA GLU A 377 -0.66 7.93 4.44
C GLU A 377 -2.04 7.52 3.92
N ALA A 378 -2.11 6.94 2.71
CA ALA A 378 -3.38 6.52 2.09
C ALA A 378 -4.07 5.37 2.85
N ILE A 379 -3.42 4.77 3.85
CA ILE A 379 -3.84 3.48 4.40
C ILE A 379 -3.95 3.49 5.93
N ILE A 380 -3.81 4.65 6.59
CA ILE A 380 -4.08 4.75 8.03
C ILE A 380 -5.58 4.65 8.25
N ARG A 381 -6.03 3.47 8.65
CA ARG A 381 -7.39 3.23 9.11
C ARG A 381 -7.38 3.19 10.64
N VAL A 382 -8.26 3.96 11.26
CA VAL A 382 -8.41 3.99 12.72
C VAL A 382 -9.67 3.22 13.09
N ASN A 383 -9.48 2.13 13.82
CA ASN A 383 -10.56 1.33 14.40
C ASN A 383 -10.52 1.39 15.93
N SER A 384 -11.42 0.69 16.59
CA SER A 384 -11.50 0.62 18.06
C SER A 384 -10.22 0.09 18.73
N GLN A 385 -9.31 -0.55 17.98
CA GLN A 385 -8.03 -1.09 18.48
C GLN A 385 -6.82 -0.19 18.18
N SER A 386 -7.01 0.88 17.38
CA SER A 386 -5.90 1.69 16.86
C SER A 386 -5.25 2.64 17.86
N GLY A 387 -5.83 2.83 19.02
CA GLY A 387 -5.28 3.68 20.08
C GLY A 387 -5.03 5.15 19.66
N LYS A 388 -4.45 5.94 20.58
CA LYS A 388 -4.26 7.39 20.43
C LYS A 388 -3.29 7.84 19.33
N GLY A 389 -2.38 6.98 18.88
CA GLY A 389 -1.35 7.34 17.90
C GLY A 389 -1.89 7.53 16.48
N GLY A 390 -2.90 6.73 16.08
CA GLY A 390 -3.44 6.77 14.72
C GLY A 390 -4.23 8.05 14.42
N SER A 391 -5.14 8.43 15.29
CA SER A 391 -5.94 9.65 15.12
C SER A 391 -5.07 10.92 15.17
N ALA A 392 -4.09 10.97 16.08
CA ALA A 392 -3.16 12.09 16.17
C ALA A 392 -2.30 12.24 14.91
N PHE A 393 -1.85 11.13 14.33
CA PHE A 393 -1.09 11.16 13.08
C PHE A 393 -1.93 11.66 11.90
N ILE A 394 -3.19 11.24 11.78
CA ILE A 394 -4.09 11.76 10.74
C ILE A 394 -4.25 13.27 10.85
N LEU A 395 -4.49 13.79 12.05
CA LEU A 395 -4.67 15.24 12.25
C LEU A 395 -3.36 16.01 11.99
N GLN A 396 -2.20 15.45 12.36
CA GLN A 396 -0.91 16.03 12.04
C GLN A 396 -0.68 16.11 10.52
N THR A 397 -1.03 15.04 9.80
CA THR A 397 -0.80 14.95 8.35
C THR A 397 -1.80 15.77 7.54
N LYS A 398 -3.09 15.76 7.93
CA LYS A 398 -4.16 16.41 7.16
C LYS A 398 -4.41 17.86 7.54
N LEU A 399 -4.26 18.20 8.82
CA LEU A 399 -4.54 19.53 9.36
C LEU A 399 -3.29 20.23 9.92
N HIS A 400 -2.11 19.59 9.86
CA HIS A 400 -0.85 20.07 10.41
C HIS A 400 -0.92 20.41 11.92
N LEU A 401 -1.77 19.67 12.67
CA LEU A 401 -1.99 19.86 14.11
C LEU A 401 -1.10 18.92 14.92
N ASP A 402 -0.24 19.48 15.78
CA ASP A 402 0.56 18.71 16.73
C ASP A 402 -0.13 18.74 18.11
N LEU A 403 -1.01 17.75 18.34
CA LEU A 403 -1.84 17.70 19.52
C LEU A 403 -1.03 17.40 20.79
N PRO A 404 -1.27 18.13 21.91
CA PRO A 404 -0.77 17.75 23.22
C PRO A 404 -1.23 16.34 23.62
N ARG A 405 -0.38 15.64 24.37
CA ARG A 405 -0.65 14.22 24.74
C ARG A 405 -1.99 14.00 25.43
N GLY A 406 -2.42 14.92 26.29
CA GLY A 406 -3.71 14.85 26.96
C GLY A 406 -4.87 14.91 25.97
N LEU A 407 -4.81 15.82 24.99
CA LEU A 407 -5.79 15.96 23.93
C LEU A 407 -5.81 14.73 23.00
N GLN A 408 -4.64 14.17 22.67
CA GLN A 408 -4.56 12.91 21.91
C GLN A 408 -5.34 11.78 22.59
N VAL A 409 -5.23 11.67 23.91
CA VAL A 409 -5.97 10.65 24.70
C VAL A 409 -7.47 10.95 24.70
N ALA A 410 -7.86 12.20 24.91
CA ALA A 410 -9.27 12.60 24.94
C ALA A 410 -9.94 12.38 23.58
N PHE A 411 -9.30 12.82 22.50
CA PHE A 411 -9.83 12.63 21.15
C PHE A 411 -9.88 11.17 20.71
N SER A 412 -8.88 10.36 21.07
CA SER A 412 -8.86 8.92 20.77
C SER A 412 -10.10 8.20 21.34
N LYS A 413 -10.62 8.61 22.50
CA LYS A 413 -11.85 8.04 23.06
C LYS A 413 -13.07 8.35 22.20
N LEU A 414 -13.18 9.59 21.71
CA LEU A 414 -14.28 10.00 20.82
C LEU A 414 -14.24 9.21 19.51
N VAL A 415 -13.06 9.01 18.93
CA VAL A 415 -12.88 8.20 17.72
C VAL A 415 -13.28 6.74 17.97
N GLN A 416 -12.87 6.17 19.12
CA GLN A 416 -13.24 4.82 19.49
C GLN A 416 -14.76 4.67 19.66
N GLU A 417 -15.39 5.54 20.41
CA GLU A 417 -16.85 5.54 20.60
C GLU A 417 -17.59 5.64 19.25
N ARG A 418 -17.11 6.49 18.35
CA ARG A 418 -17.71 6.65 17.03
C ARG A 418 -17.52 5.41 16.14
N ALA A 419 -16.35 4.78 16.18
CA ALA A 419 -16.08 3.53 15.46
C ALA A 419 -16.96 2.38 15.98
N GLU A 420 -17.13 2.28 17.29
CA GLU A 420 -18.01 1.29 17.91
C GLU A 420 -19.48 1.50 17.53
N GLN A 421 -19.96 2.75 17.53
CA GLN A 421 -21.34 3.08 17.09
C GLN A 421 -21.61 2.69 15.64
N LEU A 422 -20.61 2.86 14.75
CA LEU A 422 -20.73 2.55 13.33
C LEU A 422 -20.45 1.08 13.01
N GLY A 423 -19.86 0.32 13.95
CA GLY A 423 -19.43 -1.07 13.74
C GLY A 423 -18.35 -1.23 12.65
N ARG A 424 -17.65 -0.14 12.32
CA ARG A 424 -16.60 -0.12 11.30
C ARG A 424 -15.50 0.89 11.61
N GLU A 425 -14.44 0.81 10.85
CA GLU A 425 -13.35 1.80 10.85
C GLU A 425 -13.82 3.18 10.36
N LEU A 426 -13.19 4.23 10.89
CA LEU A 426 -13.37 5.60 10.40
C LEU A 426 -12.34 5.93 9.32
N LEU A 427 -12.79 6.59 8.27
CA LEU A 427 -11.92 7.15 7.24
C LEU A 427 -11.18 8.40 7.78
N ALA A 428 -10.05 8.74 7.18
CA ALA A 428 -9.28 9.92 7.58
C ALA A 428 -10.13 11.21 7.52
N SER A 429 -10.99 11.36 6.51
CA SER A 429 -11.93 12.49 6.40
C SER A 429 -12.96 12.51 7.53
N GLU A 430 -13.48 11.36 7.96
CA GLU A 430 -14.43 11.26 9.07
C GLU A 430 -13.77 11.60 10.41
N ILE A 431 -12.49 11.29 10.56
CA ILE A 431 -11.70 11.63 11.77
C ILE A 431 -11.42 13.12 11.83
N THR A 432 -11.05 13.76 10.71
CA THR A 432 -10.88 15.23 10.66
C THR A 432 -12.19 15.95 10.96
N GLU A 433 -13.29 15.53 10.34
CA GLU A 433 -14.63 16.10 10.57
C GLU A 433 -15.09 15.90 12.02
N LEU A 434 -14.84 14.73 12.61
CA LEU A 434 -15.14 14.46 14.02
C LEU A 434 -14.35 15.40 14.94
N PHE A 435 -13.08 15.65 14.66
CA PHE A 435 -12.24 16.56 15.43
C PHE A 435 -12.74 18.00 15.33
N GLU A 436 -12.99 18.48 14.10
CA GLU A 436 -13.48 19.83 13.85
C GLU A 436 -14.82 20.10 14.54
N LYS A 437 -15.73 19.12 14.53
CA LYS A 437 -17.01 19.19 15.22
C LYS A 437 -16.87 19.11 16.73
N ALA A 438 -16.06 18.19 17.25
CA ALA A 438 -15.91 17.97 18.68
C ALA A 438 -15.28 19.17 19.40
N TYR A 439 -14.39 19.89 18.71
CA TYR A 439 -13.68 21.03 19.28
C TYR A 439 -14.06 22.39 18.66
N PHE A 440 -15.11 22.42 17.83
CA PHE A 440 -15.66 23.66 17.25
C PHE A 440 -14.63 24.48 16.47
N VAL A 441 -13.78 23.84 15.69
CA VAL A 441 -12.61 24.48 15.06
C VAL A 441 -13.01 25.52 14.01
N HIS A 442 -14.05 25.26 13.22
CA HIS A 442 -14.54 26.17 12.17
C HIS A 442 -15.81 26.90 12.56
N GLU A 443 -16.75 26.22 13.20
CA GLU A 443 -18.02 26.79 13.63
C GLU A 443 -18.30 26.43 15.08
N ASN A 444 -18.55 27.45 15.87
CA ASN A 444 -19.05 27.28 17.24
C ASN A 444 -20.46 27.84 17.32
N PRO A 445 -21.50 27.01 17.13
CA PRO A 445 -22.89 27.47 17.13
C PRO A 445 -23.37 27.95 18.51
N HIS A 446 -22.64 27.62 19.56
CA HIS A 446 -23.01 27.96 20.94
C HIS A 446 -22.32 29.21 21.45
N LEU A 447 -21.07 29.43 21.03
CA LEU A 447 -20.25 30.53 21.50
C LEU A 447 -19.33 31.07 20.42
N SER A 448 -19.46 32.30 20.03
CA SER A 448 -18.54 32.97 19.12
C SER A 448 -18.11 34.34 19.63
N LEU A 449 -16.86 34.71 19.35
CA LEU A 449 -16.33 36.03 19.70
C LEU A 449 -16.68 36.99 18.57
N ILE A 450 -17.49 38.04 18.89
CA ILE A 450 -17.90 39.04 17.91
C ILE A 450 -16.87 40.15 17.82
N ASP A 451 -16.51 40.73 18.96
CA ASP A 451 -15.55 41.82 19.05
C ASP A 451 -14.88 41.81 20.42
N TYR A 452 -13.65 42.28 20.50
CA TYR A 452 -12.95 42.42 21.76
C TYR A 452 -11.81 43.43 21.71
N SER A 453 -11.48 43.97 22.89
CA SER A 453 -10.29 44.74 23.14
C SER A 453 -9.56 44.26 24.40
N ILE A 454 -8.23 44.29 24.36
CA ILE A 454 -7.39 43.97 25.51
C ILE A 454 -6.49 45.15 25.78
N THR A 455 -6.77 45.85 26.89
CA THR A 455 -6.04 47.08 27.24
C THR A 455 -5.30 46.92 28.57
N PRO A 456 -4.18 47.66 28.77
CA PRO A 456 -3.52 47.69 30.06
C PRO A 456 -4.43 48.29 31.14
N ASP A 457 -4.53 47.68 32.31
CA ASP A 457 -5.24 48.23 33.47
C ASP A 457 -4.43 49.37 34.12
N ARG A 458 -4.72 50.59 33.76
CA ARG A 458 -4.07 51.79 34.30
C ARG A 458 -4.62 52.23 35.65
N SER A 459 -5.70 51.62 36.18
CA SER A 459 -6.32 51.99 37.45
C SER A 459 -5.45 51.65 38.66
N GLN A 460 -4.43 50.82 38.49
CA GLN A 460 -3.48 50.43 39.53
C GLN A 460 -2.04 50.93 39.26
N SER A 461 -1.88 51.90 38.37
CA SER A 461 -0.57 52.54 38.20
C SER A 461 -0.29 53.41 39.43
N PRO A 462 0.73 53.12 40.26
CA PRO A 462 1.13 54.07 41.28
C PRO A 462 1.61 55.33 40.56
N LEU A 463 1.08 56.48 40.89
CA LEU A 463 1.71 57.77 40.60
C LEU A 463 3.20 57.65 40.95
N ALA A 464 4.06 57.90 39.99
CA ALA A 464 5.50 57.87 40.14
C ALA A 464 5.95 58.76 41.27
N VAL A 465 6.22 58.21 42.44
CA VAL A 465 7.05 58.86 43.46
C VAL A 465 8.48 58.57 43.05
N ALA A 466 9.14 59.66 42.69
CA ALA A 466 10.52 59.65 42.25
C ALA A 466 11.42 58.92 43.23
N GLY A 467 12.18 57.95 42.77
CA GLY A 467 13.40 57.51 43.40
C GLY A 467 13.48 56.08 43.98
N LYS A 468 12.67 55.11 43.63
CA LYS A 468 12.89 53.70 43.99
C LYS A 468 12.73 52.81 42.76
N THR A 469 13.71 51.93 42.51
CA THR A 469 13.73 50.89 41.52
C THR A 469 12.44 50.08 41.57
N GLN A 470 11.63 50.16 40.53
CA GLN A 470 10.38 49.45 40.38
C GLN A 470 10.64 47.96 40.17
N ASP A 471 10.15 47.16 41.12
CA ASP A 471 9.74 45.77 40.80
C ASP A 471 8.67 45.87 39.71
N THR A 472 8.95 45.33 38.52
CA THR A 472 8.01 45.23 37.40
C THR A 472 6.93 44.21 37.74
N LYS A 473 5.99 44.54 38.65
CA LYS A 473 4.73 43.81 38.76
C LYS A 473 4.03 43.91 37.41
N SER A 474 3.81 42.82 36.73
CA SER A 474 3.16 42.72 35.43
C SER A 474 1.86 43.54 35.46
N LEU A 475 1.77 44.52 34.56
CA LEU A 475 0.55 45.31 34.36
C LEU A 475 -0.61 44.35 34.04
N ARG A 476 -1.66 44.38 34.88
CA ARG A 476 -2.91 43.64 34.62
C ARG A 476 -3.51 44.09 33.29
N ARG A 477 -4.24 43.19 32.64
CA ARG A 477 -5.01 43.45 31.41
C ARG A 477 -6.48 43.47 31.70
N ILE A 478 -7.19 44.29 30.95
CA ILE A 478 -8.66 44.35 30.94
C ILE A 478 -9.10 43.76 29.60
N PHE A 479 -9.86 42.71 29.65
CA PHE A 479 -10.64 42.21 28.52
C PHE A 479 -11.99 42.93 28.52
N ASP A 480 -12.39 43.47 27.38
CA ASP A 480 -13.70 44.08 27.14
C ASP A 480 -14.18 43.58 25.79
N GLY A 481 -15.25 42.80 25.72
CA GLY A 481 -15.66 42.16 24.49
C GLY A 481 -17.13 41.74 24.48
N VAL A 482 -17.56 41.31 23.30
CA VAL A 482 -18.91 40.82 23.04
C VAL A 482 -18.80 39.41 22.49
N ILE A 483 -19.50 38.48 23.11
CA ILE A 483 -19.66 37.11 22.60
C ILE A 483 -21.11 36.89 22.18
N LEU A 484 -21.31 36.05 21.16
CA LEU A 484 -22.62 35.49 20.83
C LEU A 484 -22.79 34.17 21.58
N MET A 485 -23.76 34.05 22.44
CA MET A 485 -24.07 32.87 23.22
C MET A 485 -25.47 32.36 22.88
N ASP A 486 -25.59 31.21 22.24
CA ASP A 486 -26.83 30.62 21.73
C ASP A 486 -27.73 31.66 21.00
N GLY A 487 -27.11 32.51 20.16
CA GLY A 487 -27.80 33.54 19.36
C GLY A 487 -28.07 34.89 20.09
N GLN A 488 -27.61 35.05 21.32
CA GLN A 488 -27.74 36.28 22.08
C GLN A 488 -26.38 36.95 22.32
N GLU A 489 -26.31 38.27 22.13
CA GLU A 489 -25.10 39.04 22.42
C GLU A 489 -24.94 39.25 23.93
N VAL A 490 -23.76 38.86 24.43
CA VAL A 490 -23.38 39.02 25.84
C VAL A 490 -22.12 39.88 25.93
N LYS A 491 -22.21 41.00 26.64
CA LYS A 491 -21.05 41.85 26.91
C LYS A 491 -20.29 41.33 28.12
N LEU A 492 -19.00 41.16 27.97
CA LEU A 492 -18.13 40.60 29.00
C LEU A 492 -16.98 41.56 29.31
N ARG A 493 -16.68 41.71 30.60
CA ARG A 493 -15.53 42.50 31.05
C ARG A 493 -14.82 41.80 32.19
N GLY A 494 -13.51 41.63 32.08
CA GLY A 494 -12.75 40.97 33.13
C GLY A 494 -11.31 41.47 33.23
N ARG A 495 -10.68 41.20 34.36
CA ARG A 495 -9.31 41.64 34.68
C ARG A 495 -8.43 40.44 34.95
N GLY A 496 -7.26 40.40 34.35
CA GLY A 496 -6.30 39.30 34.51
C GLY A 496 -4.85 39.72 34.28
N ASN A 497 -3.94 38.80 34.42
CA ASN A 497 -2.51 39.01 34.13
C ASN A 497 -2.16 38.88 32.62
N GLY A 498 -3.11 38.42 31.79
CA GLY A 498 -2.96 38.26 30.36
C GLY A 498 -4.31 38.12 29.65
N PRO A 499 -4.32 37.90 28.32
CA PRO A 499 -5.55 37.77 27.52
C PRO A 499 -6.48 36.68 28.03
N ILE A 500 -5.98 35.47 28.21
CA ILE A 500 -6.76 34.30 28.62
C ILE A 500 -7.32 34.49 30.04
N SER A 501 -6.47 34.89 31.01
CA SER A 501 -6.92 35.06 32.39
C SER A 501 -7.93 36.22 32.57
N SER A 502 -7.83 37.27 31.74
CA SER A 502 -8.83 38.37 31.77
C SER A 502 -10.18 37.94 31.20
N MET A 503 -10.17 37.08 30.15
CA MET A 503 -11.39 36.50 29.59
C MET A 503 -12.02 35.46 30.53
N ILE A 504 -11.24 34.64 31.23
CA ILE A 504 -11.77 33.73 32.28
C ILE A 504 -12.45 34.52 33.38
N SER A 505 -11.83 35.61 33.83
CA SER A 505 -12.45 36.49 34.82
C SER A 505 -13.76 37.10 34.31
N ALA A 506 -13.84 37.43 33.03
CA ALA A 506 -15.06 37.92 32.41
C ALA A 506 -16.17 36.85 32.32
N LEU A 507 -15.79 35.61 31.96
CA LEU A 507 -16.73 34.47 31.91
C LEU A 507 -17.26 34.07 33.29
N LYS A 508 -16.52 34.36 34.35
CA LYS A 508 -16.96 34.12 35.73
C LYS A 508 -18.16 35.00 36.12
N GLU A 509 -18.29 36.21 35.56
CA GLU A 509 -19.44 37.09 35.77
C GLU A 509 -20.75 36.44 35.28
N ILE A 510 -20.68 35.51 34.36
CA ILE A 510 -21.81 34.74 33.83
C ILE A 510 -21.86 33.30 34.36
N ASN A 511 -21.27 33.03 35.52
CA ASN A 511 -21.23 31.73 36.20
C ASN A 511 -20.49 30.61 35.40
N ILE A 512 -19.52 30.96 34.58
CA ILE A 512 -18.60 30.04 33.92
C ILE A 512 -17.23 30.22 34.54
N ASP A 513 -16.84 29.29 35.41
CA ASP A 513 -15.56 29.33 36.13
C ASP A 513 -14.71 28.10 35.78
N LEU A 514 -13.57 28.35 35.13
CA LEU A 514 -12.67 27.34 34.63
C LEU A 514 -11.21 27.65 35.04
N ASP A 515 -10.50 26.64 35.51
CA ASP A 515 -9.05 26.71 35.76
C ASP A 515 -8.27 26.08 34.61
N ILE A 516 -7.23 26.79 34.11
CA ILE A 516 -6.35 26.26 33.06
C ILE A 516 -5.38 25.30 33.70
N GLN A 517 -5.36 24.05 33.19
CA GLN A 517 -4.41 23.02 33.60
C GLN A 517 -3.19 22.97 32.66
N SER A 518 -3.41 23.21 31.37
CA SER A 518 -2.36 23.16 30.36
C SER A 518 -2.68 24.11 29.19
N TYR A 519 -1.62 24.73 28.65
CA TYR A 519 -1.69 25.55 27.44
C TYR A 519 -0.55 25.20 26.50
N HIS A 520 -0.88 24.95 25.25
CA HIS A 520 0.07 24.69 24.18
C HIS A 520 -0.31 25.48 22.94
N GLU A 521 0.70 25.88 22.18
CA GLU A 521 0.50 26.52 20.88
C GLU A 521 1.62 26.15 19.91
N HIS A 522 1.32 26.16 18.63
CA HIS A 522 2.32 26.06 17.57
C HIS A 522 1.83 26.73 16.29
N ALA A 523 2.77 27.00 15.38
CA ALA A 523 2.49 27.59 14.08
C ALA A 523 2.06 26.53 13.07
N ILE A 524 1.07 26.85 12.22
CA ILE A 524 0.62 26.04 11.08
C ILE A 524 0.98 26.78 9.80
N GLY A 525 1.72 26.11 8.89
CA GLY A 525 2.15 26.67 7.61
C GLY A 525 3.46 27.44 7.68
N GLU A 526 3.83 28.07 6.58
CA GLU A 526 5.08 28.80 6.40
C GLU A 526 4.84 30.19 5.78
N GLY A 527 5.76 31.13 6.00
CA GLY A 527 5.72 32.45 5.38
C GLY A 527 4.80 33.43 6.10
N ARG A 528 4.12 34.32 5.34
CA ARG A 528 3.29 35.42 5.88
C ARG A 528 1.87 35.05 6.27
N SER A 529 1.40 33.88 5.82
CA SER A 529 0.04 33.37 6.07
C SER A 529 0.01 32.26 7.14
N VAL A 530 0.96 32.28 8.06
CA VAL A 530 1.05 31.36 9.18
C VAL A 530 -0.13 31.55 10.13
N LYS A 531 -0.77 30.45 10.53
CA LYS A 531 -1.81 30.46 11.57
C LYS A 531 -1.25 29.89 12.88
N ALA A 532 -1.80 30.33 13.99
CA ALA A 532 -1.53 29.74 15.30
C ALA A 532 -2.61 28.70 15.61
N ALA A 533 -2.20 27.53 16.08
CA ALA A 533 -3.08 26.56 16.72
C ALA A 533 -2.85 26.59 18.23
N SER A 534 -3.89 26.86 18.99
CA SER A 534 -3.87 26.92 20.45
C SER A 534 -4.72 25.81 21.05
N TYR A 535 -4.23 25.18 22.11
CA TYR A 535 -4.87 24.09 22.83
C TYR A 535 -4.94 24.41 24.31
N LEU A 536 -6.13 24.35 24.90
CA LEU A 536 -6.36 24.63 26.31
C LEU A 536 -6.99 23.42 27.00
N GLU A 537 -6.37 22.97 28.07
CA GLU A 537 -6.95 22.02 29.01
C GLU A 537 -7.53 22.78 30.16
N CYS A 538 -8.84 22.71 30.32
CA CYS A 538 -9.58 23.47 31.34
C CYS A 538 -10.29 22.54 32.32
N LYS A 539 -10.17 22.82 33.62
CA LYS A 539 -10.85 22.11 34.68
C LYS A 539 -11.93 23.02 35.26
N PRO A 540 -13.21 22.65 35.14
CA PRO A 540 -14.31 23.41 35.78
C PRO A 540 -14.19 23.37 37.31
N THR A 541 -14.46 24.49 37.97
CA THR A 541 -14.38 24.61 39.43
C THR A 541 -15.50 23.88 40.18
N ASP A 542 -16.55 23.46 39.45
CA ASP A 542 -17.65 22.67 40.01
C ASP A 542 -17.34 21.15 40.11
N GLY A 543 -16.11 20.73 39.81
CA GLY A 543 -15.66 19.37 39.97
C GLY A 543 -16.04 18.40 38.80
N THR A 544 -16.61 18.92 37.70
CA THR A 544 -16.86 18.14 36.49
C THR A 544 -15.57 17.77 35.78
N GLN A 545 -15.66 16.90 34.77
CA GLN A 545 -14.49 16.41 34.03
C GLN A 545 -13.76 17.56 33.32
N THR A 546 -12.44 17.41 33.22
CA THR A 546 -11.58 18.28 32.41
C THR A 546 -12.03 18.30 30.94
N VAL A 547 -12.08 19.48 30.36
CA VAL A 547 -12.46 19.72 28.97
C VAL A 547 -11.28 20.30 28.18
N TRP A 548 -11.24 19.97 26.90
CA TRP A 548 -10.28 20.55 25.98
C TRP A 548 -10.94 21.53 25.01
N GLY A 549 -10.19 22.56 24.65
CA GLY A 549 -10.57 23.49 23.60
C GLY A 549 -9.45 23.72 22.62
N VAL A 550 -9.83 23.95 21.37
CA VAL A 550 -8.94 24.17 20.23
C VAL A 550 -9.34 25.47 19.53
N GLY A 551 -8.35 26.28 19.18
CA GLY A 551 -8.54 27.51 18.39
C GLY A 551 -7.47 27.64 17.33
N ILE A 552 -7.85 28.04 16.11
CA ILE A 552 -6.95 28.23 14.98
C ILE A 552 -7.23 29.60 14.37
N HIS A 553 -6.24 30.49 14.39
CA HIS A 553 -6.36 31.84 13.83
C HIS A 553 -4.99 32.41 13.41
N GLU A 554 -4.98 33.42 12.53
CA GLU A 554 -3.77 34.14 12.15
C GLU A 554 -3.21 34.99 13.30
N ASP A 555 -4.08 35.50 14.17
CA ASP A 555 -3.71 36.19 15.42
C ASP A 555 -3.61 35.19 16.56
N VAL A 556 -2.44 35.14 17.23
CA VAL A 556 -2.16 34.22 18.35
C VAL A 556 -3.07 34.44 19.55
N VAL A 557 -3.41 35.70 19.85
CA VAL A 557 -4.30 36.04 20.96
C VAL A 557 -5.73 35.57 20.66
N GLN A 558 -6.19 35.82 19.45
CA GLN A 558 -7.51 35.37 19.00
C GLN A 558 -7.61 33.85 18.96
N SER A 559 -6.57 33.15 18.47
CA SER A 559 -6.48 31.70 18.52
C SER A 559 -6.65 31.17 19.95
N SER A 560 -5.98 31.78 20.93
CA SER A 560 -6.06 31.38 22.32
C SER A 560 -7.44 31.67 22.95
N LEU A 561 -8.09 32.78 22.60
CA LEU A 561 -9.46 33.11 23.07
C LEU A 561 -10.50 32.17 22.43
N MET A 562 -10.32 31.81 21.15
CA MET A 562 -11.16 30.81 20.48
C MET A 562 -11.00 29.42 21.13
N ALA A 563 -9.79 29.03 21.52
CA ALA A 563 -9.56 27.78 22.25
C ALA A 563 -10.29 27.77 23.60
N LEU A 564 -10.29 28.90 24.31
CA LEU A 564 -11.05 29.01 25.54
C LEU A 564 -12.56 28.89 25.30
N LEU A 565 -13.11 29.55 24.28
CA LEU A 565 -14.53 29.44 23.93
C LEU A 565 -14.92 28.03 23.49
N SER A 566 -14.05 27.34 22.78
CA SER A 566 -14.21 25.93 22.43
C SER A 566 -14.30 25.04 23.69
N ALA A 567 -13.43 25.25 24.68
CA ALA A 567 -13.49 24.54 25.96
C ALA A 567 -14.79 24.87 26.73
N VAL A 568 -15.21 26.13 26.73
CA VAL A 568 -16.49 26.57 27.36
C VAL A 568 -17.69 25.92 26.68
N SER A 569 -17.71 25.83 25.34
CA SER A 569 -18.77 25.15 24.60
C SER A 569 -18.84 23.67 24.95
N SER A 570 -17.69 22.98 25.00
CA SER A 570 -17.62 21.58 25.42
C SER A 570 -18.15 21.38 26.85
N TYR A 571 -17.81 22.28 27.76
CA TYR A 571 -18.31 22.27 29.15
C TYR A 571 -19.80 22.53 29.25
N THR A 572 -20.33 23.55 28.54
CA THR A 572 -21.74 23.90 28.60
C THR A 572 -22.63 22.88 27.91
N THR A 573 -22.20 22.30 26.80
CA THR A 573 -22.97 21.27 26.06
C THR A 573 -23.05 19.94 26.82
N SER A 574 -22.09 19.63 27.68
CA SER A 574 -22.15 18.43 28.53
C SER A 574 -23.14 18.52 29.70
N ARG A 575 -23.73 19.68 29.95
CA ARG A 575 -24.65 19.92 31.05
C ARG A 575 -26.13 19.67 30.67
N PRO A 576 -27.00 19.30 31.66
CA PRO A 576 -28.44 19.24 31.45
C PRO A 576 -29.01 20.60 31.02
N SER A 577 -30.03 20.59 30.16
CA SER A 577 -30.65 21.80 29.59
C SER A 577 -31.12 22.81 30.61
N SER A 578 -31.60 22.37 31.79
CA SER A 578 -32.03 23.26 32.89
C SER A 578 -30.89 24.13 33.47
N LYS A 579 -29.66 23.60 33.54
CA LYS A 579 -28.49 24.36 33.99
C LYS A 579 -27.94 25.30 32.92
N ARG A 580 -28.12 24.95 31.65
CA ARG A 580 -27.82 25.82 30.50
C ARG A 580 -28.65 27.06 30.49
N THR A 581 -29.96 26.92 30.64
CA THR A 581 -30.92 28.05 30.70
C THR A 581 -30.59 29.01 31.83
N SER A 582 -30.11 28.53 32.97
CA SER A 582 -29.72 29.40 34.09
C SER A 582 -28.49 30.26 33.78
N ILE A 583 -27.51 29.76 33.06
CA ILE A 583 -26.34 30.51 32.62
C ILE A 583 -26.75 31.61 31.63
N ILE A 584 -27.58 31.28 30.65
CA ILE A 584 -28.09 32.22 29.64
C ILE A 584 -28.89 33.34 30.34
N ASN A 585 -29.78 33.01 31.26
CA ASN A 585 -30.57 34.01 32.01
C ASN A 585 -29.72 34.94 32.89
N THR A 586 -28.60 34.44 33.43
CA THR A 586 -27.65 35.28 34.17
C THR A 586 -26.92 36.22 33.22
N ALA A 587 -26.49 35.72 32.05
CA ALA A 587 -25.77 36.49 31.04
C ALA A 587 -26.64 37.66 30.47
N THR A 588 -27.95 37.42 30.28
CA THR A 588 -28.90 38.42 29.72
C THR A 588 -29.43 39.42 30.74
N ASN A 589 -29.45 39.07 32.03
CA ASN A 589 -29.94 39.92 33.10
C ASN A 589 -28.85 40.76 33.79
N THR A 590 -27.60 40.67 33.37
CA THR A 590 -26.53 41.51 33.94
C THR A 590 -26.70 42.96 33.42
N PRO A 591 -27.01 43.95 34.26
CA PRO A 591 -27.25 45.34 33.80
C PRO A 591 -25.98 45.91 33.17
N SER A 592 -26.12 46.55 32.01
CA SER A 592 -25.00 47.21 31.35
C SER A 592 -24.40 48.27 32.31
N ILE A 593 -23.06 48.31 32.39
CA ILE A 593 -22.35 49.31 33.22
C ILE A 593 -22.79 50.74 32.87
N VAL A 594 -23.24 50.98 31.65
CA VAL A 594 -23.81 52.27 31.21
C VAL A 594 -25.11 52.57 31.93
N SER A 595 -25.99 51.59 32.13
CA SER A 595 -27.25 51.81 32.89
C SER A 595 -27.02 52.07 34.38
N VAL A 596 -25.99 51.44 34.96
CA VAL A 596 -25.62 51.68 36.37
C VAL A 596 -24.94 53.04 36.56
N LEU A 597 -24.22 53.53 35.57
CA LEU A 597 -23.62 54.88 35.59
C LEU A 597 -24.67 55.98 35.33
N GLU A 598 -25.64 55.72 34.44
CA GLU A 598 -26.78 56.64 34.21
C GLU A 598 -27.71 56.72 35.42
N GLU A 599 -27.90 55.58 36.10
CA GLU A 599 -28.70 55.57 37.34
C GLU A 599 -27.98 56.26 38.50
N LYS A 600 -26.65 56.15 38.59
CA LYS A 600 -25.86 56.95 39.57
C LYS A 600 -25.77 58.43 39.20
N ALA A 601 -25.77 58.75 37.90
CA ALA A 601 -25.80 60.17 37.47
C ALA A 601 -27.14 60.83 37.61
N LYS A 602 -28.26 60.07 37.66
CA LYS A 602 -29.61 60.59 37.96
C LYS A 602 -29.88 60.75 39.46
N ASN A 603 -29.08 60.11 40.30
CA ASN A 603 -29.23 60.20 41.78
C ASN A 603 -28.15 61.08 42.45
N MET A 604 -27.36 61.82 41.68
CA MET A 604 -26.52 62.95 42.08
C MET A 604 -27.16 64.26 41.59
#